data_3588ad289d98b62d5cf63a9f90e2c6ec
#
_entry.id   3588ad289d98b62d5cf63a9f90e2c6ec
#
_cell.length_a   1.000
_cell.length_b   1.000
_cell.length_c   1.000
_cell.angle_alpha   90.00
_cell.angle_beta   90.00
_cell.angle_gamma   90.00
#
_symmetry.space_group_name_H-M   'P 1'
#
loop_
_entity.id
_entity.type
_entity.pdbx_description
1 polymer ?
#
loop_
_entity_poly.entity_id
_entity_poly.type
_entity_poly.pdbx_seq_one_letter_code
_entity_poly.pdbx_strand_id
1 'polypeptide(L)'
;MMEMKMYFSDLADNRDNRGLRHDLGNIIVMSIYAVLCGYTDAENMAFFMKLQEPYFEKILDLKYGTPSVNALLRVFAIIEPEKFMEMFYHWIRDVLSTLQKNEITEPQRIAIDGKAVRAAAVKGGNIPYIISAYLENYGLSIVQLKVGEKQMKSKKYQSC
;
A
#
# COMPACT_ATOMS: atom_id res chain seq x y z
N MET A 1 4.97 16.40 -3.05
CA MET A 1 3.86 15.56 -3.57
C MET A 1 4.08 15.05 -4.97
N MET A 2 4.68 15.81 -5.87
CA MET A 2 5.29 15.22 -7.07
C MET A 2 6.25 14.06 -6.74
N GLU A 3 6.94 14.17 -5.60
CA GLU A 3 7.85 13.12 -5.12
C GLU A 3 7.17 11.76 -4.92
N MET A 4 5.96 11.69 -4.31
CA MET A 4 5.28 10.41 -4.08
C MET A 4 5.00 9.65 -5.38
N LYS A 5 4.54 10.33 -6.43
CA LYS A 5 4.26 9.72 -7.74
C LYS A 5 5.53 9.11 -8.37
N MET A 6 6.69 9.71 -8.13
CA MET A 6 7.96 9.23 -8.68
C MET A 6 8.35 7.84 -8.17
N TYR A 7 7.99 7.51 -6.93
CA TYR A 7 8.25 6.16 -6.38
C TYR A 7 7.52 5.05 -7.13
N PHE A 8 6.41 5.36 -7.79
CA PHE A 8 5.59 4.39 -8.53
C PHE A 8 5.79 4.48 -10.05
N SER A 9 6.80 5.22 -10.52
CA SER A 9 7.09 5.40 -11.96
C SER A 9 7.45 4.10 -12.68
N ASP A 10 8.08 3.18 -11.96
CA ASP A 10 8.56 1.90 -12.52
C ASP A 10 7.49 0.79 -12.47
N LEU A 11 6.31 1.10 -11.95
CA LEU A 11 5.20 0.16 -11.96
C LEU A 11 4.65 0.03 -13.38
N ALA A 12 4.71 -1.19 -13.91
CA ALA A 12 4.25 -1.45 -15.28
C ALA A 12 2.75 -1.18 -15.43
N ASP A 13 2.41 -0.31 -16.38
CA ASP A 13 1.02 -0.06 -16.75
C ASP A 13 0.60 -0.98 -17.90
N ASN A 14 0.12 -2.15 -17.56
CA ASN A 14 -0.32 -3.17 -18.50
C ASN A 14 -1.78 -2.97 -18.96
N ARG A 15 -2.35 -1.76 -18.79
CA ARG A 15 -3.70 -1.46 -19.27
C ARG A 15 -3.72 -1.36 -20.80
N ASP A 16 -4.84 -1.80 -21.40
CA ASP A 16 -5.14 -1.51 -22.82
C ASP A 16 -5.20 0.02 -23.05
N ASN A 17 -4.82 0.47 -24.25
CA ASN A 17 -4.83 1.89 -24.65
C ASN A 17 -6.14 2.63 -24.35
N ARG A 18 -7.27 1.93 -24.35
CA ARG A 18 -8.57 2.46 -23.93
C ARG A 18 -8.68 2.75 -22.43
N GLY A 19 -7.82 2.15 -21.62
CA GLY A 19 -7.77 2.31 -20.16
C GLY A 19 -6.81 3.39 -19.68
N LEU A 20 -5.98 3.98 -20.55
CA LEU A 20 -4.93 4.94 -20.20
C LEU A 20 -5.42 6.38 -20.01
N ARG A 21 -6.74 6.60 -19.93
CA ARG A 21 -7.31 7.94 -19.76
C ARG A 21 -6.78 8.67 -18.52
N HIS A 22 -6.60 7.94 -17.44
CA HIS A 22 -6.03 8.45 -16.19
C HIS A 22 -4.64 7.85 -16.00
N ASP A 23 -3.68 8.68 -15.67
CA ASP A 23 -2.32 8.28 -15.34
C ASP A 23 -2.29 7.29 -14.16
N LEU A 24 -1.51 6.22 -14.26
CA LEU A 24 -1.42 5.17 -13.23
C LEU A 24 -0.91 5.72 -11.89
N GLY A 25 0.16 6.53 -11.94
CA GLY A 25 0.73 7.14 -10.74
C GLY A 25 -0.27 8.05 -10.03
N ASN A 26 -1.07 8.82 -10.79
CA ASN A 26 -2.13 9.66 -10.22
C ASN A 26 -3.19 8.81 -9.51
N ILE A 27 -3.62 7.70 -10.12
CA ILE A 27 -4.59 6.77 -9.50
C ILE A 27 -4.03 6.21 -8.21
N ILE A 28 -2.77 5.77 -8.20
CA ILE A 28 -2.10 5.20 -7.02
C ILE A 28 -2.03 6.25 -5.90
N VAL A 29 -1.56 7.44 -6.19
CA VAL A 29 -1.46 8.53 -5.21
C VAL A 29 -2.82 8.82 -4.59
N MET A 30 -3.85 9.05 -5.42
CA MET A 30 -5.22 9.30 -4.92
C MET A 30 -5.76 8.13 -4.11
N SER A 31 -5.45 6.86 -4.49
CA SER A 31 -5.88 5.68 -3.75
C SER A 31 -5.22 5.59 -2.38
N ILE A 32 -3.93 5.90 -2.28
CA ILE A 32 -3.22 5.95 -0.99
C ILE A 32 -3.84 7.02 -0.08
N TYR A 33 -4.14 8.21 -0.61
CA TYR A 33 -4.85 9.25 0.15
C TYR A 33 -6.22 8.77 0.64
N ALA A 34 -6.99 8.10 -0.23
CA ALA A 34 -8.29 7.55 0.14
C ALA A 34 -8.16 6.55 1.29
N VAL A 35 -7.21 5.60 1.21
CA VAL A 35 -6.96 4.62 2.27
C VAL A 35 -6.54 5.27 3.57
N LEU A 36 -5.65 6.27 3.54
CA LEU A 36 -5.24 7.02 4.72
C LEU A 36 -6.40 7.78 5.38
N CYS A 37 -7.40 8.17 4.60
CA CYS A 37 -8.64 8.78 5.08
C CYS A 37 -9.73 7.77 5.48
N GLY A 38 -9.44 6.45 5.43
CA GLY A 38 -10.35 5.38 5.84
C GLY A 38 -11.28 4.83 4.75
N TYR A 39 -11.11 5.28 3.50
CA TYR A 39 -11.87 4.76 2.35
C TYR A 39 -11.15 3.54 1.76
N THR A 40 -11.68 2.33 1.96
CA THR A 40 -10.96 1.08 1.66
C THR A 40 -11.56 0.25 0.53
N ASP A 41 -12.73 0.60 0.02
CA ASP A 41 -13.36 -0.04 -1.12
C ASP A 41 -13.41 0.91 -2.32
N ALA A 42 -13.53 0.36 -3.53
CA ALA A 42 -13.42 1.12 -4.77
C ALA A 42 -14.53 2.18 -4.95
N GLU A 43 -15.72 1.94 -4.42
CA GLU A 43 -16.86 2.87 -4.52
C GLU A 43 -16.60 4.09 -3.63
N ASN A 44 -16.25 3.86 -2.37
CA ASN A 44 -15.93 4.92 -1.43
C ASN A 44 -14.65 5.67 -1.80
N MET A 45 -13.64 4.97 -2.35
CA MET A 45 -12.44 5.62 -2.91
C MET A 45 -12.79 6.57 -4.05
N ALA A 46 -13.60 6.12 -5.03
CA ALA A 46 -14.02 6.97 -6.15
C ALA A 46 -14.84 8.17 -5.68
N PHE A 47 -15.71 7.98 -4.70
CA PHE A 47 -16.47 9.06 -4.07
C PHE A 47 -15.53 10.08 -3.40
N PHE A 48 -14.58 9.61 -2.58
CA PHE A 48 -13.57 10.47 -1.94
C PHE A 48 -12.75 11.25 -2.97
N MET A 49 -12.25 10.57 -4.00
CA MET A 49 -11.47 11.20 -5.07
C MET A 49 -12.28 12.31 -5.77
N LYS A 50 -13.56 12.06 -6.04
CA LYS A 50 -14.45 13.05 -6.65
C LYS A 50 -14.70 14.24 -5.73
N LEU A 51 -14.92 13.99 -4.44
CA LEU A 51 -15.10 15.04 -3.43
C LEU A 51 -13.84 15.91 -3.30
N GLN A 52 -12.67 15.31 -3.36
CA GLN A 52 -11.38 15.97 -3.21
C GLN A 52 -10.73 16.37 -4.56
N GLU A 53 -11.45 16.28 -5.67
CA GLU A 53 -10.95 16.62 -7.00
C GLU A 53 -10.29 18.02 -7.06
N PRO A 54 -10.88 19.10 -6.48
CA PRO A 54 -10.25 20.42 -6.48
C PRO A 54 -8.91 20.48 -5.72
N TYR A 55 -8.70 19.58 -4.75
CA TYR A 55 -7.43 19.44 -4.06
C TYR A 55 -6.42 18.68 -4.93
N PHE A 56 -6.85 17.57 -5.51
CA PHE A 56 -5.97 16.75 -6.36
C PHE A 56 -5.55 17.49 -7.64
N GLU A 57 -6.39 18.33 -8.23
CA GLU A 57 -6.04 19.17 -9.37
C GLU A 57 -4.87 20.13 -9.08
N LYS A 58 -4.68 20.55 -7.83
CA LYS A 58 -3.58 21.42 -7.42
C LYS A 58 -2.22 20.69 -7.32
N ILE A 59 -2.25 19.38 -7.16
CA ILE A 59 -1.06 18.57 -6.84
C ILE A 59 -0.74 17.51 -7.88
N LEU A 60 -1.71 17.17 -8.72
CA LEU A 60 -1.61 16.18 -9.79
C LEU A 60 -2.13 16.78 -11.09
N ASP A 61 -1.55 16.37 -12.22
CA ASP A 61 -2.11 16.69 -13.54
C ASP A 61 -3.31 15.78 -13.82
N LEU A 62 -4.51 16.28 -13.56
CA LEU A 62 -5.77 15.56 -13.74
C LEU A 62 -6.49 15.97 -15.04
N LYS A 63 -5.85 15.77 -16.18
CA LYS A 63 -6.39 16.12 -17.50
C LYS A 63 -7.84 15.67 -17.76
N TYR A 64 -8.26 14.59 -17.13
CA TYR A 64 -9.59 13.98 -17.32
C TYR A 64 -10.37 13.84 -16.00
N GLY A 65 -10.02 14.60 -14.97
CA GLY A 65 -10.62 14.52 -13.65
C GLY A 65 -10.22 13.25 -12.90
N THR A 66 -11.07 12.82 -11.96
CA THR A 66 -10.83 11.63 -11.13
C THR A 66 -11.33 10.34 -11.78
N PRO A 67 -10.73 9.18 -11.47
CA PRO A 67 -11.11 7.89 -12.04
C PRO A 67 -12.48 7.42 -11.53
N SER A 68 -13.20 6.69 -12.37
CA SER A 68 -14.42 5.99 -11.98
C SER A 68 -14.12 4.72 -11.20
N VAL A 69 -15.13 4.16 -10.50
CA VAL A 69 -15.05 2.86 -9.81
C VAL A 69 -14.49 1.77 -10.72
N ASN A 70 -15.00 1.65 -11.95
CA ASN A 70 -14.52 0.66 -12.91
C ASN A 70 -13.05 0.87 -13.32
N ALA A 71 -12.60 2.12 -13.38
CA ALA A 71 -11.19 2.41 -13.65
C ALA A 71 -10.30 1.98 -12.49
N LEU A 72 -10.71 2.21 -11.24
CA LEU A 72 -10.01 1.74 -10.04
C LEU A 72 -9.93 0.21 -10.00
N LEU A 73 -11.06 -0.48 -10.19
CA LEU A 73 -11.09 -1.95 -10.17
C LEU A 73 -10.17 -2.57 -11.24
N ARG A 74 -10.14 -1.99 -12.44
CA ARG A 74 -9.23 -2.44 -13.51
C ARG A 74 -7.77 -2.25 -13.12
N VAL A 75 -7.42 -1.11 -12.53
CA VAL A 75 -6.05 -0.84 -12.07
C VAL A 75 -5.66 -1.81 -10.96
N PHE A 76 -6.50 -2.01 -9.96
CA PHE A 76 -6.23 -2.92 -8.85
C PHE A 76 -6.11 -4.39 -9.29
N ALA A 77 -6.78 -4.76 -10.38
CA ALA A 77 -6.68 -6.12 -10.93
C ALA A 77 -5.36 -6.41 -11.67
N ILE A 78 -4.64 -5.38 -12.12
CA ILE A 78 -3.42 -5.54 -12.92
C ILE A 78 -2.13 -5.19 -12.18
N ILE A 79 -2.24 -4.44 -11.06
CA ILE A 79 -1.07 -4.09 -10.24
C ILE A 79 -0.45 -5.38 -9.68
N GLU A 80 0.85 -5.53 -9.86
CA GLU A 80 1.64 -6.58 -9.21
C GLU A 80 1.83 -6.24 -7.73
N PRO A 81 1.24 -7.01 -6.79
CA PRO A 81 1.24 -6.64 -5.37
C PRO A 81 2.65 -6.52 -4.79
N GLU A 82 3.57 -7.40 -5.19
CA GLU A 82 4.93 -7.45 -4.67
C GLU A 82 5.71 -6.19 -5.07
N LYS A 83 5.62 -5.78 -6.33
CA LYS A 83 6.26 -4.56 -6.84
C LYS A 83 5.67 -3.30 -6.20
N PHE A 84 4.32 -3.25 -6.10
CA PHE A 84 3.67 -2.14 -5.43
C PHE A 84 4.14 -1.99 -3.98
N MET A 85 4.21 -3.11 -3.23
CA MET A 85 4.65 -3.11 -1.84
C MET A 85 6.11 -2.67 -1.71
N GLU A 86 7.01 -3.11 -2.59
CA GLU A 86 8.39 -2.68 -2.61
C GLU A 86 8.51 -1.16 -2.77
N MET A 87 7.83 -0.58 -3.77
CA MET A 87 7.82 0.85 -4.03
C MET A 87 7.19 1.65 -2.87
N PHE A 88 6.09 1.13 -2.32
CA PHE A 88 5.43 1.72 -1.16
C PHE A 88 6.35 1.75 0.07
N TYR A 89 7.12 0.67 0.33
CA TYR A 89 8.10 0.65 1.42
C TYR A 89 9.25 1.64 1.20
N HIS A 90 9.73 1.78 -0.02
CA HIS A 90 10.74 2.80 -0.34
C HIS A 90 10.22 4.20 -0.01
N TRP A 91 9.02 4.52 -0.46
CA TRP A 91 8.39 5.80 -0.15
C TRP A 91 8.22 6.02 1.36
N ILE A 92 7.62 5.06 2.09
CA ILE A 92 7.42 5.17 3.55
C ILE A 92 8.75 5.33 4.29
N ARG A 93 9.77 4.57 3.92
CA ARG A 93 11.10 4.68 4.53
C ARG A 93 11.68 6.09 4.38
N ASP A 94 11.54 6.69 3.22
CA ASP A 94 12.09 8.02 2.95
C ASP A 94 11.28 9.10 3.67
N VAL A 95 9.96 8.97 3.75
CA VAL A 95 9.09 9.83 4.59
C VAL A 95 9.52 9.74 6.05
N LEU A 96 9.67 8.51 6.59
CA LEU A 96 10.10 8.31 7.97
C LEU A 96 11.50 8.88 8.24
N SER A 97 12.45 8.68 7.32
CA SER A 97 13.80 9.23 7.46
C SER A 97 13.81 10.75 7.53
N THR A 98 12.90 11.39 6.81
CA THR A 98 12.74 12.85 6.81
C THR A 98 12.14 13.34 8.14
N LEU A 99 11.17 12.62 8.67
CA LEU A 99 10.58 12.92 9.98
C LEU A 99 11.59 12.70 11.12
N GLN A 100 12.41 11.64 11.03
CA GLN A 100 13.42 11.31 12.05
C GLN A 100 14.53 12.38 12.17
N LYS A 101 14.90 13.02 11.09
CA LYS A 101 15.88 14.13 11.14
C LYS A 101 15.43 15.31 12.00
N ASN A 102 14.14 15.39 12.28
CA ASN A 102 13.56 16.51 13.01
C ASN A 102 13.26 16.21 14.50
N GLU A 103 13.23 14.95 14.99
CA GLU A 103 12.68 14.70 16.33
C GLU A 103 13.19 13.48 17.13
N ILE A 104 14.18 12.66 16.77
CA ILE A 104 14.34 11.38 17.49
C ILE A 104 15.59 11.23 18.33
N THR A 105 15.34 11.20 19.65
CA THR A 105 16.22 10.70 20.73
C THR A 105 15.80 9.33 21.29
N GLU A 106 14.68 8.72 20.86
CA GLU A 106 14.19 7.47 21.46
C GLU A 106 14.40 6.22 20.56
N PRO A 107 14.75 5.06 21.15
CA PRO A 107 14.91 3.82 20.41
C PRO A 107 13.57 3.39 19.80
N GLN A 108 13.60 3.03 18.50
CA GLN A 108 12.42 2.56 17.78
C GLN A 108 12.04 1.16 18.25
N ARG A 109 10.77 0.96 18.62
CA ARG A 109 10.22 -0.35 18.97
C ARG A 109 9.53 -0.96 17.75
N ILE A 110 9.94 -2.18 17.41
CA ILE A 110 9.32 -2.98 16.36
C ILE A 110 8.55 -4.11 17.01
N ALA A 111 7.22 -4.08 16.90
CA ALA A 111 6.38 -5.21 17.29
C ALA A 111 6.18 -6.15 16.10
N ILE A 112 6.31 -7.45 16.33
CA ILE A 112 6.06 -8.47 15.31
C ILE A 112 4.78 -9.22 15.68
N ASP A 113 3.77 -9.16 14.83
CA ASP A 113 2.50 -9.90 14.99
C ASP A 113 2.31 -10.93 13.88
N GLY A 114 1.85 -12.11 14.25
CA GLY A 114 1.56 -13.20 13.32
C GLY A 114 0.08 -13.60 13.38
N LYS A 115 -0.68 -13.36 12.30
CA LYS A 115 -2.11 -13.72 12.21
C LYS A 115 -2.37 -14.84 11.22
N ALA A 116 -3.17 -15.82 11.66
CA ALA A 116 -3.74 -16.85 10.79
C ALA A 116 -4.92 -16.27 10.00
N VAL A 117 -4.86 -16.29 8.67
CA VAL A 117 -5.95 -15.79 7.81
C VAL A 117 -6.95 -16.93 7.56
N ARG A 118 -7.81 -17.20 8.55
CA ARG A 118 -8.77 -18.32 8.50
C ARG A 118 -9.79 -18.19 7.37
N ALA A 119 -10.17 -16.97 6.99
CA ALA A 119 -11.11 -16.71 5.89
C ALA A 119 -10.55 -17.11 4.50
N ALA A 120 -9.22 -17.22 4.36
CA ALA A 120 -8.57 -17.65 3.13
C ALA A 120 -8.25 -19.16 3.09
N ALA A 121 -8.72 -19.91 4.08
CA ALA A 121 -8.55 -21.37 4.10
C ALA A 121 -9.50 -22.01 3.07
N VAL A 122 -8.94 -22.57 2.01
CA VAL A 122 -9.67 -23.47 1.12
C VAL A 122 -9.92 -24.77 1.87
N LYS A 123 -11.11 -25.37 1.76
CA LYS A 123 -11.43 -26.67 2.40
C LYS A 123 -10.32 -27.68 2.11
N GLY A 124 -9.59 -28.13 3.15
CA GLY A 124 -8.48 -29.08 3.02
C GLY A 124 -7.11 -28.47 2.71
N GLY A 125 -6.97 -27.13 2.63
CA GLY A 125 -5.73 -26.43 2.38
C GLY A 125 -5.08 -25.85 3.64
N ASN A 126 -3.78 -25.55 3.56
CA ASN A 126 -3.04 -24.90 4.64
C ASN A 126 -3.56 -23.48 4.89
N ILE A 127 -3.76 -23.14 6.17
CA ILE A 127 -4.14 -21.80 6.58
C ILE A 127 -2.92 -20.88 6.36
N PRO A 128 -3.02 -19.83 5.53
CA PRO A 128 -1.92 -18.88 5.38
C PRO A 128 -1.78 -18.02 6.64
N TYR A 129 -0.53 -17.82 7.05
CA TYR A 129 -0.19 -16.89 8.11
C TYR A 129 0.37 -15.61 7.51
N ILE A 130 0.00 -14.47 8.07
CA ILE A 130 0.60 -13.18 7.76
C ILE A 130 1.41 -12.77 8.98
N ILE A 131 2.70 -12.54 8.77
CA ILE A 131 3.58 -11.92 9.76
C ILE A 131 3.70 -10.46 9.42
N SER A 132 3.34 -9.59 10.36
CA SER A 132 3.45 -8.13 10.22
C SER A 132 4.49 -7.60 11.20
N ALA A 133 5.37 -6.75 10.72
CA ALA A 133 6.23 -5.95 11.57
C ALA A 133 5.64 -4.53 11.68
N TYR A 134 5.51 -4.05 12.89
CA TYR A 134 4.81 -2.81 13.22
C TYR A 134 5.73 -1.88 13.99
N LEU A 135 5.86 -0.64 13.53
CA LEU A 135 6.57 0.44 14.24
C LEU A 135 5.61 1.11 15.22
N GLU A 136 5.77 0.82 16.52
CA GLU A 136 4.88 1.32 17.57
C GLU A 136 4.84 2.85 17.61
N ASN A 137 5.99 3.50 17.48
CA ASN A 137 6.12 4.96 17.59
C ASN A 137 5.37 5.72 16.47
N TYR A 138 5.12 5.07 15.33
CA TYR A 138 4.46 5.71 14.18
C TYR A 138 3.11 5.10 13.82
N GLY A 139 2.69 4.04 14.51
CA GLY A 139 1.46 3.36 14.16
C GLY A 139 1.47 2.69 12.78
N LEU A 140 2.65 2.29 12.27
CA LEU A 140 2.82 1.83 10.89
C LEU A 140 3.24 0.37 10.81
N SER A 141 2.55 -0.41 9.97
CA SER A 141 3.00 -1.74 9.55
C SER A 141 4.02 -1.61 8.43
N ILE A 142 5.28 -2.02 8.70
CA ILE A 142 6.40 -1.87 7.77
C ILE A 142 6.61 -3.08 6.86
N VAL A 143 6.24 -4.26 7.30
CA VAL A 143 6.38 -5.49 6.51
C VAL A 143 5.20 -6.41 6.77
N GLN A 144 4.66 -7.00 5.71
CA GLN A 144 3.73 -8.11 5.79
C GLN A 144 4.24 -9.25 4.92
N LEU A 145 4.46 -10.41 5.54
CA LEU A 145 4.93 -11.61 4.86
C LEU A 145 3.88 -12.71 4.97
N LYS A 146 3.47 -13.26 3.84
CA LYS A 146 2.65 -14.47 3.80
C LYS A 146 3.55 -15.68 4.00
N VAL A 147 3.35 -16.43 5.08
CA VAL A 147 4.17 -17.58 5.45
C VAL A 147 3.33 -18.85 5.41
N GLY A 148 3.84 -19.91 4.79
CA GLY A 148 3.21 -21.23 4.86
C GLY A 148 3.50 -21.90 6.21
N GLU A 149 2.60 -22.81 6.63
CA GLU A 149 2.64 -23.49 7.94
C GLU A 149 3.97 -24.18 8.26
N LYS A 150 4.70 -24.64 7.24
CA LYS A 150 6.03 -25.31 7.40
C LYS A 150 7.15 -24.37 7.84
N GLN A 151 7.06 -23.07 7.56
CA GLN A 151 8.14 -22.11 7.87
C GLN A 151 8.08 -21.58 9.31
N MET A 152 6.92 -21.65 9.97
CA MET A 152 6.79 -21.23 11.37
C MET A 152 7.41 -22.19 12.36
N LYS A 153 7.49 -23.50 12.03
CA LYS A 153 8.04 -24.53 12.92
C LYS A 153 9.57 -24.61 12.95
N SER A 154 10.28 -23.95 12.04
CA SER A 154 11.73 -24.08 11.87
C SER A 154 12.57 -22.96 12.49
N LYS A 155 11.98 -21.87 13.00
CA LYS A 155 12.71 -20.84 13.74
C LYS A 155 12.42 -20.95 15.24
N LYS A 156 13.09 -21.92 15.90
CA LYS A 156 13.39 -21.79 17.31
C LYS A 156 14.20 -20.49 17.48
N TYR A 157 13.70 -19.62 18.32
CA TYR A 157 14.42 -18.44 18.76
C TYR A 157 15.79 -18.90 19.33
N GLN A 158 16.86 -18.57 18.63
CA GLN A 158 18.15 -18.46 19.26
C GLN A 158 18.20 -17.06 19.85
N SER A 159 17.99 -17.04 21.17
CA SER A 159 18.32 -15.90 22.02
C SER A 159 19.83 -15.61 21.91
N CYS A 160 20.17 -14.40 21.51
CA CYS A 160 21.36 -13.70 21.92
C CYS A 160 20.99 -12.59 22.88
#